data_87727b3a66e7cc57d9ea75d546ec05b2
#
_entry.id   87727b3a66e7cc57d9ea75d546ec05b2
#
_cell.length_a   1.000
_cell.length_b   1.000
_cell.length_c   1.000
_cell.angle_alpha   90.00
_cell.angle_beta   90.00
_cell.angle_gamma   90.00
#
_symmetry.space_group_name_H-M   'P 1'
#
loop_
_entity.id
_entity.type
_entity.pdbx_description
1 polymer ?
#
loop_
_entity_poly.entity_id
_entity_poly.type
_entity_poly.pdbx_seq_one_letter_code
_entity_poly.pdbx_strand_id
1 'polypeptide(L)'
;MRSLYAAGLPVPQTYSLTRNVLVMEFLGENGWPAPRLKDVELTKKSYDRVYKRLILILREMYQKCRLVHGDLSEYNLLYYKKDIWIIDVSQSVEIDHPNALHFLRSDCKNVTDYFSKWVW
;
A
#
# COMPACT_ATOMS: atom_id res chain seq x y z
N MET A 1 -8.91 -1.19 -6.82
CA MET A 1 -8.00 -2.32 -6.62
C MET A 1 -7.71 -3.14 -7.86
N ARG A 2 -8.70 -3.44 -8.67
CA ARG A 2 -8.48 -4.27 -9.88
C ARG A 2 -7.46 -3.67 -10.84
N SER A 3 -7.47 -2.34 -11.04
CA SER A 3 -6.49 -1.69 -11.90
C SER A 3 -5.07 -1.77 -11.33
N LEU A 4 -4.92 -1.69 -10.01
CA LEU A 4 -3.63 -1.83 -9.35
C LEU A 4 -3.11 -3.26 -9.46
N TYR A 5 -3.97 -4.25 -9.26
CA TYR A 5 -3.60 -5.65 -9.43
C TYR A 5 -3.18 -5.95 -10.86
N ALA A 6 -3.95 -5.46 -11.84
CA ALA A 6 -3.64 -5.67 -13.26
C ALA A 6 -2.32 -5.02 -13.68
N ALA A 7 -1.90 -3.94 -13.00
CA ALA A 7 -0.61 -3.30 -13.22
C ALA A 7 0.55 -4.01 -12.53
N GLY A 8 0.29 -5.11 -11.80
CA GLY A 8 1.33 -5.88 -11.12
C GLY A 8 1.74 -5.32 -9.77
N LEU A 9 0.97 -4.38 -9.19
CA LEU A 9 1.26 -3.83 -7.88
C LEU A 9 0.85 -4.81 -6.77
N PRO A 10 1.52 -4.76 -5.60
CA PRO A 10 1.26 -5.67 -4.49
C PRO A 10 -0.02 -5.28 -3.73
N VAL A 11 -1.13 -5.62 -4.30
CA VAL A 11 -2.47 -5.45 -3.70
C VAL A 11 -3.20 -6.79 -3.77
N PRO A 12 -4.10 -7.08 -2.81
CA PRO A 12 -4.87 -8.31 -2.86
C PRO A 12 -5.73 -8.39 -4.12
N GLN A 13 -5.78 -9.57 -4.72
CA GLN A 13 -6.66 -9.81 -5.84
C GLN A 13 -8.12 -9.73 -5.41
N THR A 14 -8.93 -9.00 -6.18
CA THR A 14 -10.38 -8.95 -5.97
C THR A 14 -11.03 -10.06 -6.77
N TYR A 15 -11.74 -10.97 -6.07
CA TYR A 15 -12.41 -12.10 -6.73
C TYR A 15 -13.83 -11.75 -7.16
N SER A 16 -14.55 -11.01 -6.35
CA SER A 16 -15.89 -10.58 -6.73
C SER A 16 -16.36 -9.37 -5.93
N LEU A 17 -17.33 -8.63 -6.50
CA LEU A 17 -18.03 -7.55 -5.83
C LEU A 17 -19.51 -7.70 -6.17
N THR A 18 -20.33 -8.14 -5.20
CA THR A 18 -21.76 -8.38 -5.38
C THR A 18 -22.51 -7.83 -4.18
N ARG A 19 -23.54 -7.01 -4.40
CA ARG A 19 -24.40 -6.46 -3.33
C ARG A 19 -23.60 -5.82 -2.19
N ASN A 20 -22.59 -5.03 -2.52
CA ASN A 20 -21.69 -4.37 -1.55
C ASN A 20 -20.80 -5.34 -0.76
N VAL A 21 -20.69 -6.59 -1.19
CA VAL A 21 -19.76 -7.56 -0.61
C VAL A 21 -18.56 -7.69 -1.55
N LEU A 22 -17.37 -7.36 -1.03
CA LEU A 22 -16.11 -7.46 -1.75
C LEU A 22 -15.38 -8.71 -1.31
N VAL A 23 -15.14 -9.65 -2.23
CA VAL A 23 -14.36 -10.85 -1.98
C VAL A 23 -12.97 -10.63 -2.54
N MET A 24 -11.95 -10.68 -1.66
CA MET A 24 -10.56 -10.40 -1.99
C MET A 24 -9.67 -11.56 -1.59
N GLU A 25 -8.48 -11.58 -2.17
CA GLU A 25 -7.44 -12.53 -1.79
C GLU A 25 -7.10 -12.39 -0.31
N PHE A 26 -7.04 -13.54 0.40
CA PHE A 26 -6.58 -13.57 1.78
C PHE A 26 -5.05 -13.58 1.80
N LEU A 27 -4.47 -12.59 2.47
CA LEU A 27 -3.03 -12.51 2.67
C LEU A 27 -2.68 -13.06 4.05
N GLY A 28 -2.04 -14.23 4.08
CA GLY A 28 -1.68 -14.88 5.33
C GLY A 28 -1.34 -16.34 5.12
N GLU A 29 -1.06 -17.05 6.21
CA GLU A 29 -0.66 -18.46 6.20
C GLU A 29 -1.39 -19.21 7.29
N ASN A 30 -1.81 -20.46 6.99
CA ASN A 30 -2.43 -21.37 7.95
C ASN A 30 -3.63 -20.74 8.68
N GLY A 31 -4.43 -19.93 7.97
CA GLY A 31 -5.59 -19.27 8.56
C GLY A 31 -5.27 -18.00 9.36
N TRP A 32 -4.00 -17.64 9.51
CA TRP A 32 -3.61 -16.43 10.22
C TRP A 32 -3.37 -15.28 9.23
N PRO A 33 -3.90 -14.10 9.48
CA PRO A 33 -3.66 -12.95 8.60
C PRO A 33 -2.20 -12.50 8.66
N ALA A 34 -1.69 -11.96 7.54
CA ALA A 34 -0.39 -11.33 7.51
C ALA A 34 -0.39 -10.11 8.44
N PRO A 35 0.71 -9.84 9.14
CA PRO A 35 0.77 -8.70 10.06
C PRO A 35 0.78 -7.38 9.31
N ARG A 36 0.21 -6.35 9.94
CA ARG A 36 0.38 -4.98 9.47
C ARG A 36 1.82 -4.54 9.65
N LEU A 37 2.28 -3.64 8.79
CA LEU A 37 3.63 -3.11 8.89
C LEU A 37 3.93 -2.55 10.29
N LYS A 38 2.96 -1.90 10.92
CA LYS A 38 3.14 -1.33 12.25
C LYS A 38 3.43 -2.38 13.34
N ASP A 39 3.06 -3.64 13.10
CA ASP A 39 3.17 -4.72 14.08
C ASP A 39 4.39 -5.62 13.86
N VAL A 40 5.19 -5.37 12.82
CA VAL A 40 6.39 -6.17 12.56
C VAL A 40 7.64 -5.43 13.02
N GLU A 41 8.64 -6.22 13.39
CA GLU A 41 9.99 -5.72 13.66
C GLU A 41 10.92 -6.25 12.59
N LEU A 42 11.54 -5.37 11.86
CA LEU A 42 12.45 -5.71 10.77
C LEU A 42 13.85 -5.20 11.09
N THR A 43 14.85 -5.75 10.41
CA THR A 43 16.20 -5.18 10.47
C THR A 43 16.22 -3.83 9.76
N LYS A 44 17.20 -2.99 10.10
CA LYS A 44 17.37 -1.70 9.41
C LYS A 44 17.48 -1.88 7.91
N LYS A 45 18.20 -2.90 7.46
CA LYS A 45 18.36 -3.21 6.04
C LYS A 45 17.02 -3.58 5.38
N SER A 46 16.18 -4.35 6.08
CA SER A 46 14.86 -4.70 5.58
C SER A 46 13.93 -3.51 5.52
N TYR A 47 13.94 -2.63 6.53
CA TYR A 47 13.17 -1.39 6.49
C TYR A 47 13.59 -0.50 5.32
N ASP A 48 14.88 -0.36 5.05
CA ASP A 48 15.37 0.41 3.91
C ASP A 48 14.85 -0.16 2.60
N ARG A 49 14.91 -1.48 2.44
CA ARG A 49 14.41 -2.16 1.24
C ARG A 49 12.91 -1.95 1.05
N VAL A 50 12.14 -2.09 2.13
CA VAL A 50 10.67 -1.91 2.09
C VAL A 50 10.31 -0.47 1.77
N TYR A 51 11.02 0.49 2.35
CA TYR A 51 10.79 1.91 2.08
C TYR A 51 11.01 2.22 0.60
N LYS A 52 12.12 1.77 0.04
CA LYS A 52 12.41 1.99 -1.39
C LYS A 52 11.35 1.33 -2.28
N ARG A 53 10.94 0.13 -1.93
CA ARG A 53 9.87 -0.59 -2.64
C ARG A 53 8.57 0.21 -2.62
N LEU A 54 8.19 0.74 -1.46
CA LEU A 54 6.96 1.50 -1.30
C LEU A 54 6.97 2.79 -2.10
N ILE A 55 8.10 3.51 -2.15
CA ILE A 55 8.23 4.70 -2.98
C ILE A 55 8.03 4.37 -4.45
N LEU A 56 8.58 3.25 -4.92
CA LEU A 56 8.36 2.80 -6.30
C LEU A 56 6.91 2.45 -6.57
N ILE A 57 6.23 1.84 -5.61
CA ILE A 57 4.80 1.52 -5.72
C ILE A 57 3.97 2.80 -5.85
N LEU A 58 4.24 3.80 -5.04
CA LEU A 58 3.55 5.10 -5.12
C LEU A 58 3.76 5.75 -6.49
N ARG A 59 4.98 5.67 -7.01
CA ARG A 59 5.29 6.19 -8.34
C ARG A 59 4.50 5.47 -9.43
N GLU A 60 4.42 4.15 -9.36
CA GLU A 60 3.67 3.36 -10.34
C GLU A 60 2.17 3.61 -10.24
N MET A 61 1.63 3.76 -9.03
CA MET A 61 0.22 4.15 -8.86
C MET A 61 -0.07 5.47 -9.57
N TYR A 62 0.80 6.46 -9.39
CA TYR A 62 0.62 7.77 -10.00
C TYR A 62 0.79 7.71 -11.52
N GLN A 63 1.87 7.10 -12.01
CA GLN A 63 2.23 7.16 -13.43
C GLN A 63 1.47 6.17 -14.30
N LYS A 64 1.24 4.95 -13.81
CA LYS A 64 0.60 3.89 -14.59
C LYS A 64 -0.89 3.78 -14.32
N CYS A 65 -1.27 3.79 -13.06
CA CYS A 65 -2.67 3.64 -12.66
C CYS A 65 -3.41 4.98 -12.57
N ARG A 66 -2.68 6.09 -12.58
CA ARG A 66 -3.19 7.46 -12.50
C ARG A 66 -4.03 7.66 -11.24
N LEU A 67 -3.53 7.13 -10.12
CA LEU A 67 -4.20 7.18 -8.82
C LEU A 67 -3.24 7.65 -7.75
N VAL A 68 -3.80 8.34 -6.75
CA VAL A 68 -3.12 8.69 -5.49
C VAL A 68 -3.89 8.01 -4.36
N HIS A 69 -3.18 7.33 -3.46
CA HIS A 69 -3.82 6.58 -2.37
C HIS A 69 -4.65 7.49 -1.46
N GLY A 70 -4.05 8.55 -0.96
CA GLY A 70 -4.74 9.57 -0.17
C GLY A 70 -4.80 9.32 1.33
N ASP A 71 -4.45 8.12 1.79
CA ASP A 71 -4.50 7.77 3.21
C ASP A 71 -3.51 6.66 3.55
N LEU A 72 -2.34 6.70 2.92
CA LEU A 72 -1.33 5.65 3.11
C LEU A 72 -0.65 5.79 4.46
N SER A 73 -0.57 4.68 5.20
CA SER A 73 0.08 4.64 6.50
C SER A 73 0.49 3.21 6.85
N GLU A 74 1.24 3.06 7.94
CA GLU A 74 1.64 1.76 8.48
C GLU A 74 0.44 0.89 8.89
N TYR A 75 -0.76 1.46 9.00
CA TYR A 75 -1.98 0.74 9.38
C TYR A 75 -2.63 0.02 8.20
N ASN A 76 -2.47 0.51 6.98
CA ASN A 76 -3.07 -0.10 5.79
C ASN A 76 -2.06 -0.76 4.86
N LEU A 77 -0.92 -1.14 5.42
CA LEU A 77 0.11 -1.92 4.75
C LEU A 77 0.30 -3.24 5.49
N LEU A 78 0.37 -4.34 4.75
CA LEU A 78 0.71 -5.65 5.29
C LEU A 78 2.12 -6.05 4.86
N TYR A 79 2.82 -6.78 5.73
CA TYR A 79 4.10 -7.38 5.40
C TYR A 79 3.89 -8.87 5.18
N TYR A 80 4.08 -9.34 3.94
CA TYR A 80 3.79 -10.72 3.57
C TYR A 80 4.77 -11.19 2.50
N LYS A 81 5.38 -12.35 2.72
CA LYS A 81 6.39 -12.94 1.82
C LYS A 81 7.52 -11.97 1.52
N LYS A 82 8.02 -11.28 2.54
CA LYS A 82 9.12 -10.31 2.46
C LYS A 82 8.84 -9.12 1.55
N ASP A 83 7.58 -8.83 1.28
CA ASP A 83 7.15 -7.67 0.51
C ASP A 83 6.04 -6.93 1.24
N ILE A 84 5.79 -5.71 0.79
CA ILE A 84 4.76 -4.84 1.34
C ILE A 84 3.52 -4.93 0.45
N TRP A 85 2.34 -4.98 1.08
CA TRP A 85 1.06 -5.09 0.37
C TRP A 85 0.12 -3.99 0.84
N ILE A 86 -0.55 -3.33 -0.11
CA ILE A 86 -1.55 -2.30 0.18
C ILE A 86 -2.91 -2.97 0.25
N ILE A 87 -3.64 -2.79 1.36
CA ILE A 87 -4.91 -3.48 1.59
C ILE A 87 -6.14 -2.58 1.58
N ASP A 88 -5.97 -1.28 1.67
CA ASP A 88 -7.08 -0.34 1.68
C ASP A 88 -6.81 0.79 0.71
N VAL A 89 -7.60 0.87 -0.36
CA VAL A 89 -7.48 1.90 -1.38
C VAL A 89 -8.77 2.70 -1.52
N SER A 90 -9.67 2.61 -0.53
CA SER A 90 -11.00 3.23 -0.58
C SER A 90 -10.95 4.76 -0.66
N GLN A 91 -9.88 5.38 -0.17
CA GLN A 91 -9.68 6.83 -0.20
C GLN A 91 -8.92 7.31 -1.43
N SER A 92 -8.59 6.40 -2.36
CA SER A 92 -7.83 6.75 -3.56
C SER A 92 -8.59 7.71 -4.46
N VAL A 93 -7.85 8.64 -5.07
CA VAL A 93 -8.40 9.60 -6.01
C VAL A 93 -7.61 9.56 -7.31
N GLU A 94 -8.24 9.96 -8.41
CA GLU A 94 -7.57 10.10 -9.70
C GLU A 94 -6.61 11.31 -9.69
N ILE A 95 -5.58 11.27 -10.53
CA ILE A 95 -4.54 12.30 -10.52
C ILE A 95 -5.07 13.68 -10.96
N ASP A 96 -6.21 13.74 -11.64
CA ASP A 96 -6.85 15.02 -12.04
C ASP A 96 -7.78 15.57 -10.95
N HIS A 97 -7.93 14.88 -9.82
CA HIS A 97 -8.65 15.44 -8.67
C HIS A 97 -7.96 16.72 -8.20
N PRO A 98 -8.73 17.77 -7.82
CA PRO A 98 -8.14 19.06 -7.42
C PRO A 98 -7.11 18.98 -6.31
N ASN A 99 -7.25 18.02 -5.39
CA ASN A 99 -6.36 17.84 -4.24
C ASN A 99 -5.37 16.68 -4.40
N ALA A 100 -5.23 16.10 -5.59
CA ALA A 100 -4.40 14.92 -5.80
C ALA A 100 -2.96 15.13 -5.35
N LEU A 101 -2.34 16.26 -5.72
CA LEU A 101 -0.96 16.57 -5.31
C LEU A 101 -0.83 16.75 -3.80
N HIS A 102 -1.83 17.34 -3.16
CA HIS A 102 -1.85 17.47 -1.70
C HIS A 102 -1.89 16.10 -1.04
N PHE A 103 -2.75 15.21 -1.53
CA PHE A 103 -2.85 13.85 -1.00
C PHE A 103 -1.57 13.05 -1.25
N LEU A 104 -0.95 13.21 -2.41
CA LEU A 104 0.32 12.54 -2.70
C LEU A 104 1.42 13.00 -1.74
N ARG A 105 1.50 14.31 -1.47
CA ARG A 105 2.45 14.84 -0.49
C ARG A 105 2.21 14.29 0.90
N SER A 106 0.95 14.18 1.32
CA SER A 106 0.57 13.60 2.61
C SER A 106 0.98 12.13 2.70
N ASP A 107 0.73 11.36 1.65
CA ASP A 107 1.15 9.95 1.60
C ASP A 107 2.67 9.82 1.73
N CYS A 108 3.42 10.59 0.96
CA CYS A 108 4.89 10.56 1.02
C CYS A 108 5.39 10.99 2.39
N LYS A 109 4.79 12.01 2.99
CA LYS A 109 5.16 12.49 4.32
C LYS A 109 4.90 11.42 5.38
N ASN A 110 3.73 10.81 5.37
CA ASN A 110 3.37 9.78 6.34
C ASN A 110 4.32 8.58 6.26
N VAL A 111 4.62 8.14 5.05
CA VAL A 111 5.54 7.03 4.81
C VAL A 111 6.95 7.40 5.28
N THR A 112 7.44 8.56 4.89
CA THR A 112 8.79 9.02 5.27
C THR A 112 8.91 9.19 6.78
N ASP A 113 7.91 9.77 7.43
CA ASP A 113 7.91 9.95 8.89
C ASP A 113 7.95 8.60 9.62
N TYR A 114 7.20 7.63 9.15
CA TYR A 114 7.22 6.29 9.74
C TYR A 114 8.59 5.63 9.59
N PHE A 115 9.12 5.60 8.38
CA PHE A 115 10.39 4.92 8.11
C PHE A 115 11.60 5.66 8.66
N SER A 116 11.50 6.96 8.89
CA SER A 116 12.61 7.72 9.47
C SER A 116 13.04 7.21 10.84
N LYS A 117 12.13 6.56 11.57
CA LYS A 117 12.43 5.97 12.87
C LYS A 117 13.36 4.76 12.77
N TRP A 118 13.44 4.12 11.61
CA TRP A 118 14.10 2.84 11.43
C TRP A 118 15.27 2.89 10.44
N VAL A 119 15.26 3.85 9.49
CA VAL A 119 16.24 3.91 8.38
C VAL A 119 17.28 5.00 8.59
N TRP A 120 16.89 6.11 9.18
CA TRP A 120 17.77 7.26 9.42
C TRP A 120 18.18 7.45 10.87
#